data_64010c162eaebc013215e005a3bd7016
#
_entry.id   64010c162eaebc013215e005a3bd7016
#
_cell.length_a   1.000
_cell.length_b   1.000
_cell.length_c   1.000
_cell.angle_alpha   90.00
_cell.angle_beta   90.00
_cell.angle_gamma   90.00
#
_symmetry.space_group_name_H-M   'P 1'
#
loop_
_entity.id
_entity.type
_entity.pdbx_description
1 polymer ?
#
loop_
_entity_poly.entity_id
_entity_poly.type
_entity_poly.pdbx_seq_one_letter_code
_entity_poly.pdbx_strand_id
1 'polypeptide(L)'
;MKPEYTMSPYSGLRNIILIGSLFGFHGLLNRSLLIDGVEEIYIVTSRITIVTLILFLYCFREFKSEINFNYLLRGSWTGFLAIFIPGWTFIYALKNISSGLQSIFISTIPMFTVFWVYFFYKEEKITKLKVSSVAIGLLGLIALF
;
A
#
# COMPACT_ATOMS: atom_id res chain seq x y z
N MET A 1 -15.15 25.12 -6.56
CA MET A 1 -14.29 25.40 -5.40
C MET A 1 -13.69 24.07 -4.96
N LYS A 2 -12.37 23.86 -5.13
CA LYS A 2 -11.70 22.69 -4.55
C LYS A 2 -11.53 22.98 -3.04
N PRO A 3 -11.94 22.10 -2.14
CA PRO A 3 -11.65 22.29 -0.73
C PRO A 3 -10.12 22.23 -0.56
N GLU A 4 -9.52 23.35 -0.19
CA GLU A 4 -8.14 23.36 0.30
C GLU A 4 -8.11 22.63 1.64
N TYR A 5 -7.78 21.36 1.60
CA TYR A 5 -7.46 20.61 2.80
C TYR A 5 -6.11 21.09 3.34
N THR A 6 -6.12 22.18 4.08
CA THR A 6 -4.98 22.60 4.89
C THR A 6 -4.84 21.67 6.08
N MET A 7 -4.24 20.51 5.86
CA MET A 7 -3.90 19.62 6.98
C MET A 7 -2.82 20.30 7.82
N SER A 8 -3.07 20.41 9.12
CA SER A 8 -2.03 20.79 10.08
C SER A 8 -0.82 19.87 9.92
N PRO A 9 0.43 20.37 9.88
CA PRO A 9 1.64 19.55 9.74
C PRO A 9 1.72 18.44 10.81
N TYR A 10 1.19 18.68 12.00
CA TYR A 10 1.13 17.69 13.08
C TYR A 10 0.16 16.53 12.78
N SER A 11 -0.97 16.80 12.10
CA SER A 11 -1.92 15.74 11.72
C SER A 11 -1.32 14.85 10.62
N GLY A 12 -0.56 15.42 9.70
CA GLY A 12 0.17 14.68 8.67
C GLY A 12 1.20 13.72 9.28
N LEU A 13 2.05 14.21 10.17
CA LEU A 13 3.07 13.41 10.85
C LEU A 13 2.46 12.26 11.67
N ARG A 14 1.41 12.56 12.46
CA ARG A 14 0.67 11.53 13.22
C ARG A 14 0.14 10.43 12.31
N ASN A 15 -0.49 10.80 11.21
CA ASN A 15 -1.07 9.83 10.27
C ASN A 15 0.01 8.97 9.61
N ILE A 16 1.16 9.54 9.26
CA ILE A 16 2.31 8.80 8.72
C ILE A 16 2.82 7.77 9.74
N ILE A 17 3.00 8.16 11.01
CA ILE A 17 3.45 7.25 12.07
C ILE A 17 2.45 6.12 12.26
N LEU A 18 1.14 6.43 12.36
CA LEU A 18 0.10 5.41 12.53
C LEU A 18 0.06 4.42 11.36
N ILE A 19 0.06 4.93 10.13
CA ILE A 19 0.03 4.08 8.93
C ILE A 19 1.30 3.24 8.85
N GLY A 20 2.46 3.83 9.09
CA GLY A 20 3.74 3.12 9.06
C GLY A 20 3.82 2.01 10.11
N SER A 21 3.33 2.26 11.33
CA SER A 21 3.26 1.24 12.38
C SER A 21 2.33 0.09 12.02
N LEU A 22 1.15 0.40 11.47
CA LEU A 22 0.20 -0.63 11.01
C LEU A 22 0.76 -1.47 9.86
N PHE A 23 1.47 -0.84 8.92
CA PHE A 23 2.14 -1.56 7.83
C PHE A 23 3.27 -2.46 8.32
N GLY A 24 4.07 -2.00 9.29
CA GLY A 24 5.10 -2.82 9.92
C GLY A 24 4.54 -4.06 10.62
N PHE A 25 3.45 -3.88 11.37
CA PHE A 25 2.77 -4.98 12.06
C PHE A 25 2.15 -5.99 11.08
N HIS A 26 1.64 -5.52 9.94
CA HIS A 26 1.10 -6.37 8.88
C HIS A 26 2.11 -7.39 8.34
N GLY A 27 3.37 -6.99 8.16
CA GLY A 27 4.43 -7.91 7.72
C GLY A 27 4.70 -9.04 8.72
N LEU A 28 4.72 -8.72 10.02
CA LEU A 28 4.90 -9.69 11.09
C LEU A 28 3.74 -10.69 11.16
N LEU A 29 2.50 -10.22 11.07
CA LEU A 29 1.30 -11.09 11.06
C LEU A 29 1.31 -12.06 9.89
N ASN A 30 1.60 -11.58 8.69
CA ASN A 30 1.68 -12.47 7.51
C ASN A 30 2.76 -13.52 7.70
N ARG A 31 3.92 -13.16 8.26
CA ARG A 31 5.00 -14.12 8.53
C ARG A 31 4.59 -15.16 9.55
N SER A 32 3.91 -14.78 10.63
CA SER A 32 3.38 -15.69 11.64
C SER A 32 2.44 -16.73 11.01
N LEU A 33 1.45 -16.26 10.23
CA LEU A 33 0.49 -17.15 9.55
C LEU A 33 1.16 -18.15 8.59
N LEU A 34 2.20 -17.71 7.87
CA LEU A 34 2.97 -18.60 6.99
C LEU A 34 3.75 -19.64 7.78
N ILE A 35 4.31 -19.29 8.94
CA ILE A 35 5.00 -20.25 9.85
C ILE A 35 4.02 -21.28 10.40
N ASP A 36 2.79 -20.85 10.70
CA ASP A 36 1.70 -21.73 11.15
C ASP A 36 1.15 -22.63 10.02
N GLY A 37 1.72 -22.57 8.82
CA GLY A 37 1.37 -23.43 7.68
C GLY A 37 0.16 -22.97 6.88
N VAL A 38 -0.34 -21.77 7.09
CA VAL A 38 -1.43 -21.21 6.27
C VAL A 38 -0.89 -20.85 4.88
N GLU A 39 -1.53 -21.36 3.84
CA GLU A 39 -1.14 -21.06 2.47
C GLU A 39 -1.39 -19.57 2.13
N GLU A 40 -0.47 -19.00 1.35
CA GLU A 40 -0.48 -17.58 0.96
C GLU A 40 -1.78 -17.12 0.33
N ILE A 41 -2.44 -18.00 -0.44
CA ILE A 41 -3.70 -17.67 -1.14
C ILE A 41 -4.83 -17.43 -0.14
N TYR A 42 -4.91 -18.22 0.93
CA TYR A 42 -5.94 -18.05 1.96
C TYR A 42 -5.73 -16.75 2.75
N ILE A 43 -4.47 -16.39 3.03
CA ILE A 43 -4.14 -15.15 3.75
C ILE A 43 -4.60 -13.93 2.92
N VAL A 44 -4.30 -13.92 1.62
CA VAL A 44 -4.69 -12.82 0.73
C VAL A 44 -6.20 -12.75 0.54
N THR A 45 -6.80 -13.90 0.21
CA THR A 45 -8.23 -13.97 -0.13
C THR A 45 -9.10 -13.60 1.07
N SER A 46 -8.81 -14.14 2.26
CA SER A 46 -9.59 -13.82 3.47
C SER A 46 -9.56 -12.34 3.80
N ARG A 47 -8.37 -11.73 3.75
CA ARG A 47 -8.19 -10.30 4.01
C ARG A 47 -8.96 -9.43 3.02
N ILE A 48 -8.81 -9.71 1.73
CA ILE A 48 -9.48 -8.93 0.68
C ILE A 48 -10.99 -9.12 0.78
N THR A 49 -11.47 -10.33 1.03
CA THR A 49 -12.90 -10.61 1.19
C THR A 49 -13.50 -9.84 2.35
N ILE A 50 -12.86 -9.87 3.53
CA ILE A 50 -13.35 -9.14 4.71
C ILE A 50 -13.42 -7.64 4.44
N VAL A 51 -12.34 -7.05 3.92
CA VAL A 51 -12.29 -5.61 3.62
C VAL A 51 -13.32 -5.25 2.55
N THR A 52 -13.44 -6.06 1.50
CA THR A 52 -14.43 -5.82 0.42
C THR A 52 -15.85 -5.88 0.95
N LEU A 53 -16.18 -6.84 1.81
CA LEU A 53 -17.51 -6.94 2.42
C LEU A 53 -17.83 -5.71 3.29
N ILE A 54 -16.89 -5.29 4.13
CA ILE A 54 -17.08 -4.10 4.98
C ILE A 54 -17.29 -2.85 4.12
N LEU A 55 -16.44 -2.63 3.12
CA LEU A 55 -16.55 -1.47 2.23
C LEU A 55 -17.81 -1.54 1.36
N PHE A 56 -18.17 -2.72 0.87
CA PHE A 56 -19.40 -2.90 0.09
C PHE A 56 -20.64 -2.55 0.92
N LEU A 57 -20.72 -3.04 2.15
CA LEU A 57 -21.84 -2.71 3.06
C LEU A 57 -21.90 -1.21 3.36
N TYR A 58 -20.74 -0.60 3.60
CA TYR A 58 -20.66 0.85 3.81
C TYR A 58 -21.10 1.64 2.58
N CYS A 59 -20.55 1.34 1.40
CA CYS A 59 -20.91 2.01 0.15
C CYS A 59 -22.37 1.78 -0.23
N PHE A 60 -22.88 0.57 -0.02
CA PHE A 60 -24.28 0.27 -0.31
C PHE A 60 -25.24 1.07 0.58
N ARG A 61 -24.84 1.34 1.83
CA ARG A 61 -25.64 2.16 2.75
C ARG A 61 -25.60 3.64 2.39
N GLU A 62 -24.44 4.20 2.09
CA GLU A 62 -24.24 5.64 1.88
C GLU A 62 -24.49 6.09 0.42
N PHE A 63 -24.16 5.26 -0.57
CA PHE A 63 -24.10 5.64 -1.98
C PHE A 63 -24.98 4.75 -2.88
N LYS A 64 -26.07 4.20 -2.34
CA LYS A 64 -26.94 3.26 -3.04
C LYS A 64 -27.42 3.74 -4.43
N SER A 65 -27.69 5.04 -4.57
CA SER A 65 -28.18 5.64 -5.83
C SER A 65 -27.09 5.84 -6.89
N GLU A 66 -25.83 5.78 -6.52
CA GLU A 66 -24.68 6.03 -7.40
C GLU A 66 -23.99 4.73 -7.88
N ILE A 67 -24.42 3.57 -7.36
CA ILE A 67 -23.83 2.28 -7.70
C ILE A 67 -24.27 1.90 -9.11
N ASN A 68 -23.32 1.92 -10.04
CA ASN A 68 -23.50 1.48 -11.43
C ASN A 68 -22.66 0.21 -11.66
N PHE A 69 -23.25 -0.77 -12.35
CA PHE A 69 -22.59 -2.03 -12.68
C PHE A 69 -21.25 -1.85 -13.42
N ASN A 70 -21.17 -0.86 -14.30
CA ASN A 70 -19.93 -0.57 -15.02
C ASN A 70 -18.81 -0.07 -14.10
N TYR A 71 -19.13 0.70 -13.04
CA TYR A 71 -18.14 1.11 -12.05
C TYR A 71 -17.69 -0.07 -11.19
N LEU A 72 -18.61 -0.96 -10.83
CA LEU A 72 -18.26 -2.19 -10.09
C LEU A 72 -17.31 -3.07 -10.91
N LEU A 73 -17.60 -3.28 -12.19
CA LEU A 73 -16.76 -4.10 -13.06
C LEU A 73 -15.36 -3.50 -13.23
N ARG A 74 -15.28 -2.20 -13.51
CA ARG A 74 -13.98 -1.49 -13.61
C ARG A 74 -13.22 -1.50 -12.29
N GLY A 75 -13.91 -1.26 -11.18
CA GLY A 75 -13.33 -1.33 -9.85
C GLY A 75 -12.79 -2.72 -9.50
N SER A 76 -13.53 -3.78 -9.87
CA SER A 76 -13.10 -5.17 -9.66
C SER A 76 -11.83 -5.50 -10.45
N TRP A 77 -11.72 -5.10 -11.71
CA TRP A 77 -10.50 -5.26 -12.50
C TRP A 77 -9.32 -4.49 -11.91
N THR A 78 -9.55 -3.24 -11.53
CA THR A 78 -8.50 -2.43 -10.90
C THR A 78 -8.06 -3.03 -9.58
N GLY A 79 -9.00 -3.47 -8.74
CA GLY A 79 -8.71 -4.13 -7.47
C GLY A 79 -7.96 -5.44 -7.64
N PHE A 80 -8.33 -6.24 -8.62
CA PHE A 80 -7.63 -7.49 -8.94
C PHE A 80 -6.18 -7.24 -9.36
N LEU A 81 -5.95 -6.33 -10.29
CA LEU A 81 -4.60 -6.03 -10.78
C LEU A 81 -3.74 -5.26 -9.78
N ALA A 82 -4.32 -4.30 -9.05
CA ALA A 82 -3.55 -3.39 -8.20
C ALA A 82 -3.43 -3.86 -6.74
N ILE A 83 -4.31 -4.74 -6.28
CA ILE A 83 -4.35 -5.18 -4.87
C ILE A 83 -4.14 -6.67 -4.74
N PHE A 84 -4.91 -7.49 -5.47
CA PHE A 84 -4.85 -8.95 -5.32
C PHE A 84 -3.52 -9.52 -5.80
N ILE A 85 -3.13 -9.24 -7.05
CA ILE A 85 -1.88 -9.77 -7.63
C ILE A 85 -0.64 -9.33 -6.83
N PRO A 86 -0.43 -8.02 -6.54
CA PRO A 86 0.71 -7.60 -5.73
C PRO A 86 0.67 -8.17 -4.30
N GLY A 87 -0.52 -8.23 -3.70
CA GLY A 87 -0.70 -8.80 -2.36
C GLY A 87 -0.32 -10.27 -2.29
N TRP A 88 -0.75 -11.07 -3.26
CA TRP A 88 -0.38 -12.48 -3.36
C TRP A 88 1.12 -12.65 -3.61
N THR A 89 1.67 -11.95 -4.58
CA THR A 89 3.10 -11.98 -4.89
C THR A 89 3.96 -11.59 -3.67
N PHE A 90 3.49 -10.60 -2.91
CA PHE A 90 4.13 -10.15 -1.69
C PHE A 90 4.21 -11.26 -0.62
N ILE A 91 3.10 -11.95 -0.36
CA ILE A 91 3.06 -13.03 0.64
C ILE A 91 3.81 -14.26 0.14
N TYR A 92 3.72 -14.58 -1.14
CA TYR A 92 4.51 -15.64 -1.76
C TYR A 92 6.02 -15.38 -1.62
N ALA A 93 6.47 -14.14 -1.82
CA ALA A 93 7.86 -13.76 -1.60
C ALA A 93 8.30 -14.00 -0.15
N LEU A 94 7.45 -13.66 0.86
CA LEU A 94 7.75 -13.90 2.28
C LEU A 94 8.00 -15.37 2.64
N LYS A 95 7.52 -16.30 1.83
CA LYS A 95 7.78 -17.73 2.01
C LYS A 95 9.24 -18.09 1.70
N ASN A 96 9.87 -17.36 0.77
CA ASN A 96 11.18 -17.67 0.23
C ASN A 96 12.29 -16.72 0.69
N ILE A 97 11.94 -15.54 1.18
CA ILE A 97 12.90 -14.54 1.65
C ILE A 97 12.60 -14.11 3.08
N SER A 98 13.60 -13.56 3.76
CA SER A 98 13.39 -13.00 5.09
C SER A 98 12.51 -11.74 5.04
N SER A 99 11.76 -11.48 6.11
CA SER A 99 10.94 -10.27 6.23
C SER A 99 11.78 -8.98 6.16
N GLY A 100 13.02 -9.04 6.63
CA GLY A 100 13.98 -7.94 6.52
C GLY A 100 14.33 -7.62 5.07
N LEU A 101 14.73 -8.61 4.28
CA LEU A 101 15.05 -8.44 2.87
C LEU A 101 13.82 -7.93 2.08
N GLN A 102 12.64 -8.42 2.40
CA GLN A 102 11.42 -7.94 1.78
C GLN A 102 11.15 -6.47 2.12
N SER A 103 11.39 -6.03 3.35
CA SER A 103 11.25 -4.63 3.75
C SER A 103 12.17 -3.70 2.96
N ILE A 104 13.39 -4.16 2.64
CA ILE A 104 14.32 -3.43 1.76
C ILE A 104 13.70 -3.24 0.37
N PHE A 105 13.17 -4.30 -0.24
CA PHE A 105 12.54 -4.18 -1.56
C PHE A 105 11.35 -3.23 -1.56
N ILE A 106 10.48 -3.29 -0.53
CA ILE A 106 9.33 -2.39 -0.43
C ILE A 106 9.78 -0.93 -0.31
N SER A 107 10.83 -0.67 0.45
CA SER A 107 11.35 0.69 0.64
C SER A 107 11.97 1.28 -0.62
N THR A 108 12.21 0.48 -1.67
CA THR A 108 12.59 1.00 -2.98
C THR A 108 11.39 1.55 -3.79
N ILE A 109 10.15 1.21 -3.42
CA ILE A 109 8.94 1.66 -4.14
C ILE A 109 8.87 3.18 -4.28
N PRO A 110 9.09 4.01 -3.23
CA PRO A 110 9.07 5.46 -3.37
C PRO A 110 10.10 5.99 -4.37
N MET A 111 11.27 5.34 -4.47
CA MET A 111 12.30 5.70 -5.45
C MET A 111 11.80 5.48 -6.88
N PHE A 112 11.24 4.29 -7.16
CA PHE A 112 10.65 4.01 -8.46
C PHE A 112 9.47 4.94 -8.76
N THR A 113 8.66 5.28 -7.75
CA THR A 113 7.55 6.23 -7.91
C THR A 113 8.06 7.60 -8.35
N VAL A 114 9.09 8.15 -7.69
CA VAL A 114 9.71 9.42 -8.07
C VAL A 114 10.27 9.36 -9.49
N PHE A 115 10.93 8.23 -9.85
CA PHE A 115 11.46 8.01 -11.19
C PHE A 115 10.35 8.03 -12.25
N TRP A 116 9.26 7.26 -12.05
CA TRP A 116 8.13 7.22 -12.99
C TRP A 116 7.40 8.55 -13.09
N VAL A 117 7.17 9.25 -11.98
CA VAL A 117 6.56 10.58 -11.97
C VAL A 117 7.40 11.56 -12.80
N TYR A 118 8.71 11.51 -12.72
CA TYR A 118 9.60 12.35 -13.52
C TYR A 118 9.41 12.16 -15.04
N PHE A 119 9.22 10.90 -15.48
CA PHE A 119 9.08 10.60 -16.90
C PHE A 119 7.68 10.83 -17.45
N PHE A 120 6.64 10.51 -16.66
CA PHE A 120 5.26 10.50 -17.15
C PHE A 120 4.43 11.72 -16.73
N TYR A 121 4.77 12.38 -15.62
CA TYR A 121 4.02 13.52 -15.08
C TYR A 121 4.88 14.78 -15.07
N LYS A 122 5.04 15.40 -16.24
CA LYS A 122 5.84 16.64 -16.42
C LYS A 122 5.35 17.84 -15.60
N GLU A 123 4.11 17.81 -15.14
CA GLU A 123 3.50 18.88 -14.34
C GLU A 123 3.93 18.86 -12.87
N GLU A 124 4.35 17.73 -12.33
CA GLU A 124 4.85 17.65 -10.96
C GLU A 124 6.33 18.03 -10.89
N LYS A 125 6.61 19.18 -10.28
CA LYS A 125 7.98 19.61 -10.00
C LYS A 125 8.60 18.71 -8.94
N ILE A 126 9.53 17.86 -9.36
CA ILE A 126 10.35 17.08 -8.43
C ILE A 126 11.38 18.03 -7.83
N THR A 127 11.19 18.38 -6.57
CA THR A 127 12.14 19.21 -5.83
C THR A 127 13.32 18.38 -5.36
N LYS A 128 14.50 19.00 -5.28
CA LYS A 128 15.72 18.37 -4.72
C LYS A 128 15.45 17.80 -3.32
N LEU A 129 14.57 18.43 -2.55
CA LEU A 129 14.15 17.97 -1.24
C LEU A 129 13.41 16.62 -1.30
N LYS A 130 12.52 16.40 -2.25
CA LYS A 130 11.83 15.10 -2.43
C LYS A 130 12.82 13.98 -2.73
N VAL A 131 13.77 14.23 -3.61
CA VAL A 131 14.81 13.24 -3.99
C VAL A 131 15.73 12.93 -2.81
N SER A 132 16.21 13.95 -2.11
CA SER A 132 17.10 13.75 -0.96
C SER A 132 16.39 13.02 0.20
N SER A 133 15.12 13.31 0.45
CA SER A 133 14.34 12.60 1.49
C SER A 133 14.21 11.11 1.20
N VAL A 134 13.96 10.74 -0.05
CA VAL A 134 13.88 9.33 -0.47
C VAL A 134 15.25 8.66 -0.34
N ALA A 135 16.32 9.34 -0.76
CA ALA A 135 17.69 8.80 -0.65
C ALA A 135 18.10 8.58 0.81
N ILE A 136 17.82 9.54 1.70
CA ILE A 136 18.10 9.41 3.15
C ILE A 136 17.31 8.24 3.76
N GLY A 137 16.03 8.09 3.37
CA GLY A 137 15.21 6.96 3.82
C GLY A 137 15.80 5.61 3.42
N LEU A 138 16.27 5.48 2.17
CA LEU A 138 16.94 4.27 1.68
C LEU A 138 18.27 3.99 2.43
N LEU A 139 19.09 5.01 2.63
CA LEU A 139 20.35 4.86 3.37
C LEU A 139 20.08 4.42 4.81
N GLY A 140 19.06 5.00 5.46
CA GLY A 140 18.64 4.58 6.80
C GLY A 140 18.21 3.12 6.85
N LEU A 141 17.52 2.64 5.82
CA LEU A 141 17.10 1.24 5.73
C LEU A 141 18.28 0.30 5.51
N ILE A 142 19.20 0.63 4.60
CA ILE A 142 20.42 -0.16 4.35
C ILE A 142 21.29 -0.23 5.61
N ALA A 143 21.35 0.83 6.41
CA ALA A 143 22.11 0.86 7.65
C ALA A 143 21.53 -0.02 8.77
N LEU A 144 20.27 -0.48 8.64
CA LEU A 144 19.62 -1.39 9.58
C LEU A 144 19.95 -2.88 9.34
N PHE A 145 20.56 -3.20 8.19
CA PHE A 145 20.91 -4.56 7.77
C PHE A 145 22.39 -4.70 7.43
#